data_82a74b211f85751635c9c183412f99d6
#
_entry.id   82a74b211f85751635c9c183412f99d6
#
_cell.length_a   1.000
_cell.length_b   1.000
_cell.length_c   1.000
_cell.angle_alpha   90.00
_cell.angle_beta   90.00
_cell.angle_gamma   90.00
#
_symmetry.space_group_name_H-M   'P 1'
#
loop_
_entity.id
_entity.type
_entity.pdbx_description
1 polymer ?
#
loop_
_entity_poly.entity_id
_entity_poly.type
_entity_poly.pdbx_seq_one_letter_code
_entity_poly.pdbx_strand_id
1 'polypeptide(L)'
;MSATNSTPPANTFPTPINDRYFEDYVPGAVHRFGEMRVTEQEIVEFARLYDPQSFHVDAEAARASLFGGLIASGWQVTSKLMRLFVDNYIDKRTALGSPGLDEIRWLKPVRPGDTLTAWVECAAKVPSKSKPDIGVIHEHWGATNQKGELV
;
A
#
# COMPACT_ATOMS: atom_id res chain seq x y z
N MET A 1 -12.44 -14.04 -13.90
CA MET A 1 -13.17 -13.86 -12.64
C MET A 1 -13.24 -12.39 -12.35
N SER A 2 -14.42 -11.80 -12.30
CA SER A 2 -14.59 -10.37 -12.03
C SER A 2 -14.15 -10.07 -10.61
N ALA A 3 -13.07 -9.30 -10.47
CA ALA A 3 -12.74 -8.66 -9.20
C ALA A 3 -13.89 -7.66 -8.92
N THR A 4 -14.69 -7.96 -7.93
CA THR A 4 -15.71 -7.04 -7.43
C THR A 4 -15.00 -5.83 -6.85
N ASN A 5 -15.19 -4.70 -7.48
CA ASN A 5 -14.61 -3.38 -7.14
C ASN A 5 -15.27 -2.78 -5.87
N SER A 6 -15.67 -3.60 -4.92
CA SER A 6 -16.28 -3.14 -3.68
C SER A 6 -15.23 -2.99 -2.62
N THR A 7 -15.09 -1.76 -2.18
CA THR A 7 -14.29 -1.37 -1.02
C THR A 7 -14.80 -2.10 0.23
N PRO A 8 -14.00 -2.98 0.87
CA PRO A 8 -14.46 -3.69 2.06
C PRO A 8 -14.79 -2.74 3.23
N PRO A 9 -15.70 -3.12 4.14
CA PRO A 9 -16.01 -2.30 5.31
C PRO A 9 -14.79 -2.13 6.22
N ALA A 10 -14.64 -0.94 6.79
CA ALA A 10 -13.55 -0.66 7.70
C ALA A 10 -13.81 -1.27 9.09
N ASN A 11 -12.92 -2.12 9.54
CA ASN A 11 -12.84 -2.56 10.92
C ASN A 11 -11.68 -1.84 11.62
N THR A 12 -11.84 -1.57 12.90
CA THR A 12 -10.78 -1.02 13.74
C THR A 12 -10.19 -2.12 14.61
N PHE A 13 -8.89 -2.06 14.88
CA PHE A 13 -8.28 -2.92 15.88
C PHE A 13 -8.83 -2.61 17.26
N PRO A 14 -9.10 -3.61 18.11
CA PRO A 14 -9.46 -3.39 19.49
C PRO A 14 -8.26 -2.91 20.33
N THR A 15 -7.04 -3.14 19.85
CA THR A 15 -5.78 -2.80 20.52
C THR A 15 -5.08 -1.61 19.86
N PRO A 16 -4.40 -0.73 20.63
CA PRO A 16 -3.55 0.33 20.08
C PRO A 16 -2.46 -0.21 19.17
N ILE A 17 -1.95 0.61 18.23
CA ILE A 17 -0.90 0.20 17.31
C ILE A 17 0.39 -0.27 18.00
N ASN A 18 0.68 0.28 19.18
CA ASN A 18 1.87 -0.07 19.96
C ASN A 18 1.64 -1.20 20.96
N ASP A 19 0.57 -1.96 20.81
CA ASP A 19 0.22 -3.09 21.67
C ASP A 19 -0.44 -4.22 20.88
N ARG A 20 0.02 -4.44 19.65
CA ARG A 20 -0.47 -5.48 18.75
C ARG A 20 0.51 -6.63 18.66
N TYR A 21 0.02 -7.82 18.96
CA TYR A 21 0.73 -9.07 18.82
C TYR A 21 0.07 -9.94 17.74
N PHE A 22 0.73 -11.02 17.36
CA PHE A 22 0.21 -11.96 16.36
C PHE A 22 -1.24 -12.40 16.66
N GLU A 23 -1.59 -12.56 17.93
CA GLU A 23 -2.92 -12.98 18.38
C GLU A 23 -4.02 -11.97 18.05
N ASP A 24 -3.70 -10.69 18.02
CA ASP A 24 -4.65 -9.58 17.82
C ASP A 24 -5.13 -9.42 16.37
N TYR A 25 -4.39 -10.01 15.42
CA TYR A 25 -4.77 -9.98 14.02
C TYR A 25 -5.86 -10.99 13.74
N VAL A 26 -6.95 -10.56 13.11
CA VAL A 26 -8.14 -11.38 12.84
C VAL A 26 -8.24 -11.67 11.35
N PRO A 27 -8.14 -12.94 10.91
CA PRO A 27 -8.36 -13.30 9.51
C PRO A 27 -9.72 -12.83 9.00
N GLY A 28 -9.74 -12.22 7.82
CA GLY A 28 -10.92 -11.58 7.22
C GLY A 28 -11.18 -10.13 7.66
N ALA A 29 -10.49 -9.62 8.69
CA ALA A 29 -10.62 -8.23 9.09
C ALA A 29 -9.94 -7.31 8.08
N VAL A 30 -10.62 -6.21 7.75
CA VAL A 30 -10.12 -5.18 6.85
C VAL A 30 -10.00 -3.86 7.58
N HIS A 31 -8.84 -3.23 7.46
CA HIS A 31 -8.54 -1.95 8.08
C HIS A 31 -8.26 -0.91 7.00
N ARG A 32 -8.77 0.31 7.21
CA ARG A 32 -8.49 1.47 6.38
C ARG A 32 -7.85 2.54 7.23
N PHE A 33 -6.84 3.18 6.70
CA PHE A 33 -6.11 4.17 7.46
C PHE A 33 -5.31 5.10 6.55
N GLY A 34 -5.12 6.29 7.08
CA GLY A 34 -4.26 7.30 6.50
C GLY A 34 -4.77 7.84 5.16
N GLU A 35 -4.39 9.05 4.90
CA GLU A 35 -4.51 9.67 3.60
C GLU A 35 -3.15 10.25 3.22
N MET A 36 -2.84 10.21 1.93
CA MET A 36 -1.56 10.66 1.44
C MET A 36 -1.74 11.30 0.07
N ARG A 37 -1.42 12.57 0.00
CA ARG A 37 -1.40 13.27 -1.28
C ARG A 37 -0.11 12.94 -2.03
N VAL A 38 -0.23 12.80 -3.34
CA VAL A 38 0.89 12.60 -4.25
C VAL A 38 1.12 13.88 -5.02
N THR A 39 2.29 14.50 -4.85
CA THR A 39 2.63 15.74 -5.54
C THR A 39 3.49 15.47 -6.77
N GLU A 40 3.44 16.39 -7.75
CA GLU A 40 4.30 16.32 -8.94
C GLU A 40 5.79 16.32 -8.55
N GLN A 41 6.15 17.18 -7.60
CA GLN A 41 7.53 17.24 -7.11
C GLN A 41 8.03 15.90 -6.60
N GLU A 42 7.26 15.24 -5.71
CA GLU A 42 7.61 13.93 -5.17
C GLU A 42 7.72 12.85 -6.25
N ILE A 43 6.83 12.90 -7.26
CA ILE A 43 6.88 11.96 -8.39
C ILE A 43 8.21 12.09 -9.12
N VAL A 44 8.58 13.30 -9.49
CA VAL A 44 9.80 13.57 -10.27
C VAL A 44 11.06 13.27 -9.44
N GLU A 45 11.08 13.67 -8.18
CA GLU A 45 12.22 13.44 -7.28
C GLU A 45 12.48 11.93 -7.07
N PHE A 46 11.43 11.18 -6.75
CA PHE A 46 11.53 9.74 -6.59
C PHE A 46 11.98 9.05 -7.87
N ALA A 47 11.35 9.41 -8.99
CA ALA A 47 11.64 8.77 -10.26
C ALA A 47 13.06 9.06 -10.75
N ARG A 48 13.58 10.26 -10.57
CA ARG A 48 14.98 10.57 -10.92
C ARG A 48 16.00 9.69 -10.21
N LEU A 49 15.67 9.25 -8.99
CA LEU A 49 16.55 8.40 -8.20
C LEU A 49 16.41 6.91 -8.51
N TYR A 50 15.18 6.45 -8.81
CA TYR A 50 14.88 5.02 -8.80
C TYR A 50 14.22 4.48 -10.05
N ASP A 51 13.52 5.33 -10.84
CA ASP A 51 12.76 4.92 -12.02
C ASP A 51 12.67 6.05 -13.05
N PRO A 52 13.80 6.45 -13.67
CA PRO A 52 13.88 7.64 -14.50
C PRO A 52 13.30 7.47 -15.90
N GLN A 53 12.12 6.87 -16.01
CA GLN A 53 11.38 6.79 -17.27
C GLN A 53 10.72 8.15 -17.59
N SER A 54 10.65 8.50 -18.88
CA SER A 54 10.24 9.84 -19.32
C SER A 54 8.85 10.25 -18.81
N PHE A 55 7.91 9.32 -18.73
CA PHE A 55 6.56 9.58 -18.24
C PHE A 55 6.46 9.78 -16.72
N HIS A 56 7.56 9.60 -15.98
CA HIS A 56 7.68 9.90 -14.56
C HIS A 56 8.47 11.18 -14.27
N VAL A 57 9.35 11.61 -15.18
CA VAL A 57 10.29 12.71 -14.91
C VAL A 57 10.12 13.94 -15.81
N ASP A 58 9.40 13.81 -16.92
CA ASP A 58 9.21 14.86 -17.92
C ASP A 58 7.74 15.01 -18.27
N ALA A 59 7.14 16.13 -17.87
CA ALA A 59 5.72 16.38 -18.07
C ALA A 59 5.33 16.52 -19.55
N GLU A 60 6.22 16.98 -20.42
CA GLU A 60 5.96 17.11 -21.87
C GLU A 60 6.00 15.73 -22.53
N ALA A 61 7.05 14.96 -22.28
CA ALA A 61 7.16 13.59 -22.76
C ALA A 61 6.01 12.71 -22.23
N ALA A 62 5.62 12.89 -20.99
CA ALA A 62 4.49 12.18 -20.38
C ALA A 62 3.16 12.47 -21.09
N ARG A 63 2.92 13.73 -21.49
CA ARG A 63 1.73 14.11 -22.27
C ARG A 63 1.68 13.43 -23.64
N ALA A 64 2.83 13.24 -24.27
CA ALA A 64 2.95 12.56 -25.55
C ALA A 64 2.88 11.02 -25.44
N SER A 65 2.98 10.47 -24.22
CA SER A 65 2.91 9.04 -23.93
C SER A 65 1.46 8.52 -23.92
N LEU A 66 1.33 7.19 -23.88
CA LEU A 66 0.01 6.54 -23.72
C LEU A 66 -0.71 6.93 -22.41
N PHE A 67 0.01 7.47 -21.42
CA PHE A 67 -0.58 7.91 -20.17
C PHE A 67 -1.21 9.31 -20.24
N GLY A 68 -0.89 10.10 -21.28
CA GLY A 68 -1.45 11.43 -21.50
C GLY A 68 -1.09 12.46 -20.43
N GLY A 69 -0.07 12.22 -19.63
CA GLY A 69 0.42 13.10 -18.56
C GLY A 69 1.28 12.36 -17.55
N LEU A 70 1.88 13.13 -16.66
CA LEU A 70 2.78 12.59 -15.63
C LEU A 70 2.06 11.60 -14.72
N ILE A 71 2.73 10.52 -14.39
CA ILE A 71 2.26 9.49 -13.44
C ILE A 71 3.38 9.12 -12.45
N ALA A 72 2.99 8.71 -11.26
CA ALA A 72 3.92 8.19 -10.27
C ALA A 72 4.47 6.83 -10.68
N SER A 73 5.72 6.55 -10.34
CA SER A 73 6.24 5.17 -10.39
C SER A 73 5.43 4.28 -9.45
N GLY A 74 5.12 3.07 -9.90
CA GLY A 74 4.47 2.07 -9.05
C GLY A 74 5.26 1.80 -7.77
N TRP A 75 6.59 1.80 -7.85
CA TRP A 75 7.47 1.65 -6.68
C TRP A 75 7.34 2.80 -5.69
N GLN A 76 7.13 4.02 -6.18
CA GLN A 76 6.85 5.17 -5.31
C GLN A 76 5.52 4.97 -4.56
N VAL A 77 4.47 4.59 -5.27
CA VAL A 77 3.15 4.31 -4.66
C VAL A 77 3.28 3.24 -3.59
N THR A 78 3.96 2.13 -3.89
CA THR A 78 4.21 1.04 -2.94
C THR A 78 4.99 1.51 -1.71
N SER A 79 6.03 2.33 -1.91
CA SER A 79 6.83 2.88 -0.80
C SER A 79 6.03 3.83 0.10
N LYS A 80 5.19 4.66 -0.51
CA LYS A 80 4.30 5.56 0.25
C LYS A 80 3.25 4.78 1.04
N LEU A 81 2.70 3.70 0.48
CA LEU A 81 1.79 2.80 1.20
C LEU A 81 2.50 2.12 2.38
N MET A 82 3.73 1.67 2.20
CA MET A 82 4.52 1.11 3.29
C MET A 82 4.67 2.10 4.45
N ARG A 83 4.86 3.38 4.17
CA ARG A 83 4.91 4.43 5.19
C ARG A 83 3.61 4.50 5.99
N LEU A 84 2.45 4.52 5.31
CA LEU A 84 1.14 4.50 5.99
C LEU A 84 0.94 3.23 6.80
N PHE A 85 1.41 2.09 6.30
CA PHE A 85 1.35 0.80 6.95
C PHE A 85 2.12 0.80 8.28
N VAL A 86 3.34 1.31 8.27
CA VAL A 86 4.20 1.42 9.46
C VAL A 86 3.63 2.41 10.48
N ASP A 87 3.00 3.49 10.01
CA ASP A 87 2.47 4.51 10.91
C ASP A 87 1.12 4.14 11.54
N ASN A 88 0.35 3.21 10.93
CA ASN A 88 -1.04 2.96 11.34
C ASN A 88 -1.38 1.50 11.63
N TYR A 89 -0.61 0.53 11.13
CA TYR A 89 -0.99 -0.88 11.18
C TYR A 89 0.05 -1.75 11.87
N ILE A 90 1.31 -1.64 11.53
CA ILE A 90 2.38 -2.48 12.06
C ILE A 90 2.85 -1.98 13.42
N ASP A 91 2.84 -2.85 14.44
CA ASP A 91 3.55 -2.56 15.70
C ASP A 91 5.07 -2.75 15.50
N LYS A 92 5.81 -1.66 15.61
CA LYS A 92 7.27 -1.63 15.41
C LYS A 92 8.06 -2.49 16.40
N ARG A 93 7.45 -2.88 17.54
CA ARG A 93 8.10 -3.69 18.58
C ARG A 93 7.98 -5.18 18.29
N THR A 94 6.88 -5.61 17.68
CA THR A 94 6.55 -7.01 17.45
C THR A 94 6.80 -7.47 16.03
N ALA A 95 6.90 -6.55 15.06
CA ALA A 95 7.19 -6.86 13.68
C ALA A 95 8.63 -7.32 13.48
N LEU A 96 8.81 -8.48 12.85
CA LEU A 96 10.12 -9.08 12.59
C LEU A 96 10.57 -8.95 11.13
N GLY A 97 9.86 -8.20 10.33
CA GLY A 97 10.11 -8.05 8.91
C GLY A 97 9.30 -9.02 8.05
N SER A 98 9.36 -8.83 6.75
CA SER A 98 8.64 -9.65 5.77
C SER A 98 9.63 -10.46 4.93
N PRO A 99 9.33 -11.72 4.60
CA PRO A 99 10.15 -12.50 3.67
C PRO A 99 10.02 -12.04 2.22
N GLY A 100 9.00 -11.23 1.90
CA GLY A 100 8.76 -10.73 0.56
C GLY A 100 7.29 -10.49 0.25
N LEU A 101 7.02 -10.33 -1.03
CA LEU A 101 5.68 -10.15 -1.59
C LEU A 101 5.45 -11.24 -2.65
N ASP A 102 4.27 -11.84 -2.64
CA ASP A 102 3.91 -12.84 -3.65
C ASP A 102 3.51 -12.18 -4.96
N GLU A 103 2.84 -11.02 -4.89
CA GLU A 103 2.36 -10.30 -6.07
C GLU A 103 2.25 -8.80 -5.79
N ILE A 104 2.54 -7.99 -6.81
CA ILE A 104 2.23 -6.56 -6.86
C ILE A 104 1.51 -6.27 -8.17
N ARG A 105 0.42 -5.52 -8.11
CA ARG A 105 -0.31 -5.02 -9.27
C ARG A 105 -0.58 -3.53 -9.14
N TRP A 106 -0.23 -2.77 -10.16
CA TRP A 106 -0.59 -1.36 -10.30
C TRP A 106 -1.75 -1.28 -11.30
N LEU A 107 -2.95 -1.08 -10.76
CA LEU A 107 -4.20 -1.23 -11.52
C LEU A 107 -4.56 0.02 -12.32
N LYS A 108 -4.22 1.19 -11.77
CA LYS A 108 -4.45 2.48 -12.41
C LYS A 108 -3.29 3.43 -12.15
N PRO A 109 -2.98 4.32 -13.11
CA PRO A 109 -1.97 5.35 -12.91
C PRO A 109 -2.34 6.28 -11.76
N VAL A 110 -1.39 6.52 -10.88
CA VAL A 110 -1.48 7.57 -9.85
C VAL A 110 -0.90 8.84 -10.41
N ARG A 111 -1.64 9.94 -10.31
CA ARG A 111 -1.32 11.22 -10.92
C ARG A 111 -0.98 12.28 -9.88
N PRO A 112 -0.27 13.35 -10.29
CA PRO A 112 -0.10 14.53 -9.44
C PRO A 112 -1.45 15.05 -8.93
N GLY A 113 -1.53 15.27 -7.62
CA GLY A 113 -2.75 15.73 -6.94
C GLY A 113 -3.66 14.65 -6.42
N ASP A 114 -3.44 13.38 -6.79
CA ASP A 114 -4.21 12.28 -6.22
C ASP A 114 -3.98 12.16 -4.70
N THR A 115 -5.05 11.80 -4.01
CA THR A 115 -5.03 11.47 -2.59
C THR A 115 -5.34 9.99 -2.44
N LEU A 116 -4.43 9.26 -1.81
CA LEU A 116 -4.53 7.82 -1.63
C LEU A 116 -4.93 7.49 -0.20
N THR A 117 -5.92 6.61 -0.05
CA THR A 117 -6.29 5.99 1.22
C THR A 117 -5.85 4.54 1.22
N ALA A 118 -5.07 4.14 2.22
CA ALA A 118 -4.58 2.78 2.36
C ALA A 118 -5.65 1.85 2.97
N TRP A 119 -5.58 0.58 2.58
CA TRP A 119 -6.34 -0.49 3.22
C TRP A 119 -5.48 -1.76 3.32
N VAL A 120 -5.80 -2.60 4.29
CA VAL A 120 -5.21 -3.93 4.48
C VAL A 120 -6.26 -4.92 4.93
N GLU A 121 -6.18 -6.13 4.42
CA GLU A 121 -6.94 -7.29 4.87
C GLU A 121 -5.97 -8.31 5.46
N CYS A 122 -6.22 -8.77 6.67
CA CYS A 122 -5.56 -9.94 7.22
C CYS A 122 -6.14 -11.19 6.53
N ALA A 123 -5.46 -11.74 5.54
CA ALA A 123 -5.96 -12.89 4.80
C ALA A 123 -5.81 -14.20 5.59
N ALA A 124 -4.69 -14.38 6.29
CA ALA A 124 -4.45 -15.57 7.10
C ALA A 124 -3.38 -15.31 8.18
N LYS A 125 -3.38 -16.16 9.21
CA LYS A 125 -2.33 -16.25 10.24
C LYS A 125 -1.80 -17.65 10.28
N VAL A 126 -0.49 -17.82 10.24
CA VAL A 126 0.17 -19.12 10.29
C VAL A 126 1.22 -19.12 11.41
N PRO A 127 0.98 -19.81 12.52
CA PRO A 127 1.98 -19.99 13.56
C PRO A 127 3.23 -20.70 13.02
N SER A 128 4.39 -20.31 13.49
CA SER A 128 5.63 -20.99 13.13
C SER A 128 5.66 -22.40 13.74
N LYS A 129 6.09 -23.38 12.95
CA LYS A 129 6.24 -24.77 13.42
C LYS A 129 7.48 -24.97 14.31
N SER A 130 8.48 -24.12 14.16
CA SER A 130 9.77 -24.26 14.84
C SER A 130 10.02 -23.26 15.96
N LYS A 131 9.25 -22.15 15.98
CA LYS A 131 9.40 -21.06 16.94
C LYS A 131 8.03 -20.71 17.51
N PRO A 132 7.71 -21.11 18.76
CA PRO A 132 6.36 -21.01 19.32
C PRO A 132 5.88 -19.58 19.56
N ASP A 133 6.80 -18.63 19.60
CA ASP A 133 6.59 -17.18 19.84
C ASP A 133 6.54 -16.33 18.56
N ILE A 134 6.54 -16.97 17.39
CA ILE A 134 6.53 -16.30 16.08
C ILE A 134 5.44 -16.86 15.19
N GLY A 135 4.85 -16.00 14.36
CA GLY A 135 3.93 -16.38 13.30
C GLY A 135 4.08 -15.49 12.08
N VAL A 136 3.48 -15.92 10.98
CA VAL A 136 3.39 -15.16 9.73
C VAL A 136 1.94 -14.71 9.55
N ILE A 137 1.75 -13.45 9.22
CA ILE A 137 0.48 -12.90 8.81
C ILE A 137 0.54 -12.71 7.30
N HIS A 138 -0.40 -13.32 6.59
CA HIS A 138 -0.59 -13.10 5.17
C HIS A 138 -1.59 -11.98 4.99
N GLU A 139 -1.25 -11.01 4.15
CA GLU A 139 -2.02 -9.78 4.01
C GLU A 139 -2.24 -9.43 2.54
N HIS A 140 -3.43 -8.94 2.24
CA HIS A 140 -3.70 -8.19 1.03
C HIS A 140 -3.78 -6.71 1.39
N TRP A 141 -3.06 -5.88 0.69
CA TRP A 141 -3.09 -4.44 0.94
C TRP A 141 -3.00 -3.63 -0.34
N GLY A 142 -3.52 -2.43 -0.29
CA GLY A 142 -3.55 -1.56 -1.44
C GLY A 142 -4.03 -0.15 -1.10
N ALA A 143 -4.33 0.60 -2.14
CA ALA A 143 -4.85 1.95 -2.01
C ALA A 143 -6.04 2.21 -2.94
N THR A 144 -6.87 3.15 -2.51
CA THR A 144 -7.87 3.80 -3.36
C THR A 144 -7.51 5.27 -3.51
N ASN A 145 -7.80 5.83 -4.68
CA ASN A 145 -7.71 7.27 -4.90
C ASN A 145 -8.94 8.00 -4.34
N GLN A 146 -8.99 9.34 -4.46
CA GLN A 146 -10.11 10.17 -3.99
C GLN A 146 -11.45 9.88 -4.66
N LYS A 147 -11.47 9.10 -5.75
CA LYS A 147 -12.69 8.64 -6.44
C LYS A 147 -13.14 7.26 -5.96
N GLY A 148 -12.42 6.66 -5.00
CA GLY A 148 -12.67 5.30 -4.53
C GLY A 148 -12.19 4.20 -5.50
N GLU A 149 -11.40 4.54 -6.51
CA GLU A 149 -10.84 3.59 -7.47
C GLU A 149 -9.59 2.94 -6.91
N LEU A 150 -9.47 1.63 -7.05
CA LEU A 150 -8.21 0.92 -6.75
C LEU A 150 -7.12 1.35 -7.74
N VAL A 151 -5.91 1.58 -7.22
CA VAL A 151 -4.74 2.07 -7.97
C VAL A 151 -3.56 1.12 -7.94
#